data_4b52fc777d220701e82de8b80592185e
#
_entry.id   4b52fc777d220701e82de8b80592185e
#
_cell.length_a   1.000
_cell.length_b   1.000
_cell.length_c   1.000
_cell.angle_alpha   90.00
_cell.angle_beta   90.00
_cell.angle_gamma   90.00
#
_symmetry.space_group_name_H-M   'P 1'
#
loop_
_entity.id
_entity.type
_entity.pdbx_description
1 polymer ?
#
loop_
_entity_poly.entity_id
_entity_poly.type
_entity_poly.pdbx_seq_one_letter_code
_entity_poly.pdbx_strand_id
1 'polypeptide(L)'
;RSKLIAIRTPRLMHQLHHLILKMQFSSAKRGSMIRPMNRVIPCVLMRAGTSRGPFFLREWLPQDDAVRDEALIGAIGASDLLQVDGVGGGSTLTSKVAIVSKSSQPDCDVDYLFAQVGVGQKSVDTRPNCGNMLSGVAPFAIEQGLVPARDGETTVRVFNVNTRSRIDVTVQTPAGHPASGGAGGQA
;
A
#
# COMPACT_ATOMS: atom_id res chain seq x y z
N ARG A 1 -9.08 16.86 16.38
CA ARG A 1 -7.69 17.19 16.79
C ARG A 1 -6.76 16.49 15.83
N SER A 2 -6.07 17.24 14.96
CA SER A 2 -5.08 16.73 14.02
C SER A 2 -3.87 16.21 14.80
N LYS A 3 -3.47 14.97 14.56
CA LYS A 3 -2.20 14.45 15.08
C LYS A 3 -1.13 14.74 14.03
N LEU A 4 -0.21 15.64 14.34
CA LEU A 4 0.99 15.86 13.55
C LEU A 4 1.98 14.73 13.87
N ILE A 5 2.20 13.83 12.93
CA ILE A 5 3.29 12.85 13.01
C ILE A 5 4.37 13.32 12.03
N ALA A 6 5.35 14.05 12.56
CA ALA A 6 6.56 14.33 11.80
C ALA A 6 7.38 13.04 11.74
N ILE A 7 7.24 12.29 10.68
CA ILE A 7 8.14 11.17 10.40
C ILE A 7 9.38 11.77 9.73
N ARG A 8 10.39 12.12 10.55
CA ARG A 8 11.75 12.24 10.03
C ARG A 8 12.12 10.82 9.59
N THR A 9 12.00 10.54 8.30
CA THR A 9 12.48 9.28 7.74
C THR A 9 14.00 9.27 7.87
N PRO A 10 14.58 8.39 8.71
CA PRO A 10 16.00 8.10 8.58
C PRO A 10 16.21 7.52 7.18
N ARG A 11 17.36 7.72 6.59
CA ARG A 11 17.81 7.37 5.24
C ARG A 11 17.61 5.92 4.77
N LEU A 12 16.55 5.23 5.19
CA LEU A 12 16.35 3.78 4.97
C LEU A 12 15.02 3.44 4.28
N MET A 13 14.57 4.27 3.35
CA MET A 13 13.39 3.91 2.53
C MET A 13 13.64 4.28 1.09
N HIS A 14 13.77 3.30 0.26
CA HIS A 14 13.29 3.22 -1.13
C HIS A 14 14.18 2.30 -1.98
N GLN A 15 13.86 1.02 -1.95
CA GLN A 15 13.90 0.23 -3.17
C GLN A 15 12.43 0.06 -3.59
N LEU A 16 11.97 0.95 -4.45
CA LEU A 16 10.68 0.81 -5.10
C LEU A 16 10.83 -0.22 -6.20
N HIS A 17 10.20 -1.36 -6.02
CA HIS A 17 10.07 -2.34 -7.08
C HIS A 17 8.68 -2.23 -7.68
N HIS A 18 8.59 -1.61 -8.87
CA HIS A 18 7.39 -1.71 -9.67
C HIS A 18 7.22 -3.15 -10.13
N LEU A 19 6.20 -3.81 -9.61
CA LEU A 19 5.86 -5.17 -9.94
C LEU A 19 4.56 -5.21 -10.73
N ILE A 20 4.53 -6.07 -11.73
CA ILE A 20 3.31 -6.41 -12.44
C ILE A 20 2.89 -7.80 -11.96
N LEU A 21 1.87 -7.85 -11.13
CA LEU A 21 1.32 -9.10 -10.63
C LEU A 21 0.37 -9.69 -11.68
N LYS A 22 0.74 -10.84 -12.24
CA LYS A 22 -0.18 -11.64 -13.06
C LYS A 22 -0.99 -12.53 -12.14
N MET A 23 -2.28 -12.25 -12.02
CA MET A 23 -3.15 -12.97 -11.12
C MET A 23 -4.26 -13.69 -11.89
N GLN A 24 -4.55 -14.93 -11.50
CA GLN A 24 -5.69 -15.68 -12.00
C GLN A 24 -6.83 -15.58 -11.00
N PHE A 25 -7.94 -14.97 -11.40
CA PHE A 25 -9.14 -14.92 -10.58
C PHE A 25 -10.16 -15.93 -11.07
N SER A 26 -10.71 -16.69 -10.13
CA SER A 26 -11.91 -17.50 -10.36
C SER A 26 -13.13 -16.68 -9.96
N SER A 27 -13.80 -16.05 -10.93
CA SER A 27 -15.07 -15.38 -10.65
C SER A 27 -16.18 -16.43 -10.54
N ALA A 28 -16.53 -16.82 -9.34
CA ALA A 28 -17.62 -17.73 -9.07
C ALA A 28 -18.97 -16.98 -9.08
N LYS A 29 -19.53 -16.68 -10.25
CA LYS A 29 -20.98 -16.55 -10.37
C LYS A 29 -21.56 -17.93 -10.66
N ARG A 30 -22.46 -18.42 -9.79
CA ARG A 30 -23.20 -19.68 -10.00
C ARG A 30 -23.86 -19.66 -11.39
N GLY A 31 -23.46 -20.59 -12.26
CA GLY A 31 -24.14 -20.86 -13.54
C GLY A 31 -23.46 -20.40 -14.82
N SER A 32 -22.25 -19.87 -14.78
CA SER A 32 -21.48 -19.50 -15.99
C SER A 32 -20.19 -20.31 -16.06
N MET A 33 -19.86 -20.82 -17.25
CA MET A 33 -18.58 -21.50 -17.53
C MET A 33 -17.44 -20.49 -17.34
N ILE A 34 -16.73 -20.60 -16.20
CA ILE A 34 -15.77 -19.62 -15.74
C ILE A 34 -14.48 -19.77 -16.56
N ARG A 35 -14.21 -18.82 -17.44
CA ARG A 35 -12.86 -18.62 -17.95
C ARG A 35 -12.05 -17.92 -16.84
N PRO A 36 -10.91 -18.49 -16.38
CA PRO A 36 -10.02 -17.77 -15.49
C PRO A 36 -9.58 -16.49 -16.22
N MET A 37 -9.99 -15.34 -15.70
CA MET A 37 -9.52 -14.07 -16.21
C MET A 37 -8.14 -13.82 -15.63
N ASN A 38 -7.11 -13.95 -16.47
CA ASN A 38 -5.77 -13.46 -16.15
C ASN A 38 -5.82 -11.94 -16.10
N ARG A 39 -5.89 -11.35 -14.91
CA ARG A 39 -5.74 -9.92 -14.73
C ARG A 39 -4.30 -9.60 -14.33
N VAL A 40 -3.78 -8.57 -14.97
CA VAL A 40 -2.51 -7.96 -14.59
C VAL A 40 -2.84 -6.76 -13.73
N ILE A 41 -2.36 -6.76 -12.49
CA ILE A 41 -2.57 -5.66 -11.55
C ILE A 41 -1.20 -5.07 -11.22
N PRO A 42 -0.96 -3.78 -11.54
CA PRO A 42 0.27 -3.10 -11.12
C PRO A 42 0.31 -2.98 -9.61
N CYS A 43 1.49 -3.06 -9.01
CA CYS A 43 1.72 -2.68 -7.63
C CYS A 43 3.15 -2.17 -7.43
N VAL A 44 3.36 -1.45 -6.35
CA VAL A 44 4.69 -1.06 -5.90
C VAL A 44 4.99 -1.79 -4.60
N LEU A 45 5.98 -2.68 -4.61
CA LEU A 45 6.42 -3.36 -3.38
C LEU A 45 7.36 -2.43 -2.61
N MET A 46 6.96 -2.06 -1.41
CA MET A 46 7.72 -1.13 -0.58
C MET A 46 7.98 -1.68 0.82
N ARG A 47 9.13 -1.31 1.38
CA ARG A 47 9.33 -1.35 2.83
C ARG A 47 8.81 -0.05 3.42
N ALA A 48 8.04 -0.14 4.49
CA ALA A 48 7.48 0.98 5.23
C ALA A 48 7.67 0.73 6.73
N GLY A 49 8.65 1.41 7.33
CA GLY A 49 9.11 1.10 8.68
C GLY A 49 9.59 -0.34 8.80
N THR A 50 9.09 -1.08 9.79
CA THR A 50 9.40 -2.51 9.99
C THR A 50 8.56 -3.43 9.10
N SER A 51 7.57 -2.89 8.39
CA SER A 51 6.67 -3.65 7.51
C SER A 51 7.14 -3.62 6.05
N ARG A 52 6.68 -4.59 5.28
CA ARG A 52 6.83 -4.65 3.82
C ARG A 52 5.51 -5.11 3.22
N GLY A 53 5.12 -4.51 2.10
CA GLY A 53 3.93 -4.95 1.39
C GLY A 53 3.72 -4.20 0.08
N PRO A 54 2.80 -4.68 -0.76
CA PRO A 54 2.40 -4.00 -1.97
C PRO A 54 1.53 -2.78 -1.64
N PHE A 55 1.81 -1.70 -2.38
CA PHE A 55 1.02 -0.49 -2.45
C PHE A 55 0.29 -0.48 -3.77
N PHE A 56 -1.00 -0.21 -3.73
CA PHE A 56 -1.87 -0.13 -4.91
C PHE A 56 -2.54 1.24 -5.00
N LEU A 57 -2.69 1.76 -6.22
CA LEU A 57 -3.74 2.74 -6.45
C LEU A 57 -5.10 2.03 -6.39
N ARG A 58 -6.10 2.66 -5.77
CA ARG A 58 -7.45 2.09 -5.67
C ARG A 58 -8.04 1.74 -7.04
N GLU A 59 -7.73 2.52 -8.04
CA GLU A 59 -8.20 2.33 -9.42
C GLU A 59 -7.61 1.10 -10.12
N TRP A 60 -6.46 0.59 -9.65
CA TRP A 60 -5.88 -0.65 -10.19
C TRP A 60 -6.61 -1.90 -9.70
N LEU A 61 -7.33 -1.79 -8.59
CA LEU A 61 -8.02 -2.89 -7.94
C LEU A 61 -9.50 -2.97 -8.37
N PRO A 62 -10.11 -4.18 -8.30
CA PRO A 62 -11.55 -4.33 -8.48
C PRO A 62 -12.35 -3.41 -7.58
N GLN A 63 -13.49 -2.92 -8.09
CA GLN A 63 -14.38 -2.04 -7.31
C GLN A 63 -15.18 -2.80 -6.25
N ASP A 64 -15.59 -4.04 -6.56
CA ASP A 64 -16.25 -4.93 -5.62
C ASP A 64 -15.27 -5.37 -4.53
N ASP A 65 -15.66 -5.23 -3.28
CA ASP A 65 -14.79 -5.47 -2.13
C ASP A 65 -14.40 -6.95 -2.00
N ALA A 66 -15.30 -7.89 -2.30
CA ALA A 66 -14.99 -9.31 -2.22
C ALA A 66 -13.99 -9.72 -3.31
N VAL A 67 -14.15 -9.19 -4.53
CA VAL A 67 -13.22 -9.42 -5.64
C VAL A 67 -11.87 -8.74 -5.39
N ARG A 68 -11.88 -7.56 -4.78
CA ARG A 68 -10.65 -6.89 -4.31
C ARG A 68 -9.92 -7.75 -3.29
N ASP A 69 -10.62 -8.28 -2.31
CA ASP A 69 -10.02 -9.07 -1.24
C ASP A 69 -9.43 -10.39 -1.78
N GLU A 70 -10.09 -11.03 -2.73
CA GLU A 70 -9.51 -12.16 -3.48
C GLU A 70 -8.22 -11.77 -4.21
N ALA A 71 -8.20 -10.58 -4.81
CA ALA A 71 -6.99 -10.04 -5.45
C ALA A 71 -5.85 -9.84 -4.44
N LEU A 72 -6.13 -9.29 -3.27
CA LEU A 72 -5.13 -9.08 -2.23
C LEU A 72 -4.59 -10.40 -1.67
N ILE A 73 -5.47 -11.40 -1.46
CA ILE A 73 -5.10 -12.76 -1.05
C ILE A 73 -4.13 -13.39 -2.06
N GLY A 74 -4.46 -13.28 -3.35
CA GLY A 74 -3.60 -13.79 -4.41
C GLY A 74 -2.27 -13.02 -4.52
N ALA A 75 -2.29 -11.69 -4.41
CA ALA A 75 -1.09 -10.85 -4.45
C ALA A 75 -0.09 -11.23 -3.34
N ILE A 76 -0.57 -11.47 -2.14
CA ILE A 76 0.25 -11.86 -1.00
C ILE A 76 0.67 -13.34 -1.06
N GLY A 77 -0.12 -14.20 -1.76
CA GLY A 77 0.07 -15.66 -1.73
C GLY A 77 -0.47 -16.29 -0.46
N ALA A 78 -1.52 -15.72 0.12
CA ALA A 78 -2.00 -16.04 1.47
C ALA A 78 -2.63 -17.43 1.62
N SER A 79 -2.81 -18.17 0.52
CA SER A 79 -3.28 -19.55 0.54
C SER A 79 -2.27 -20.54 1.13
N ASP A 80 -1.00 -20.13 1.20
CA ASP A 80 0.12 -20.89 1.70
C ASP A 80 0.81 -20.14 2.87
N LEU A 81 1.29 -20.89 3.87
CA LEU A 81 1.99 -20.32 5.03
C LEU A 81 3.28 -19.60 4.67
N LEU A 82 4.01 -20.06 3.65
CA LEU A 82 5.25 -19.46 3.19
C LEU A 82 5.03 -18.36 2.14
N GLN A 83 3.80 -18.27 1.59
CA GLN A 83 3.38 -17.26 0.61
C GLN A 83 4.27 -17.26 -0.66
N VAL A 84 4.71 -18.45 -1.09
CA VAL A 84 5.68 -18.62 -2.20
C VAL A 84 5.16 -18.15 -3.54
N ASP A 85 3.83 -18.20 -3.75
CA ASP A 85 3.18 -17.79 -5.02
C ASP A 85 2.85 -16.31 -5.06
N GLY A 86 3.23 -15.53 -4.04
CA GLY A 86 2.94 -14.11 -3.92
C GLY A 86 4.13 -13.27 -3.51
N VAL A 87 3.86 -11.99 -3.19
CA VAL A 87 4.89 -11.05 -2.73
C VAL A 87 5.02 -11.02 -1.19
N GLY A 88 4.27 -11.84 -0.50
CA GLY A 88 4.36 -11.99 0.94
C GLY A 88 5.69 -12.62 1.39
N GLY A 89 5.83 -12.88 2.66
CA GLY A 89 7.04 -13.49 3.22
C GLY A 89 6.73 -14.32 4.46
N GLY A 90 5.55 -14.95 4.50
CA GLY A 90 5.16 -15.89 5.53
C GLY A 90 5.00 -15.27 6.93
N SER A 91 4.88 -13.96 7.05
CA SER A 91 4.72 -13.28 8.34
C SER A 91 3.70 -12.16 8.28
N THR A 92 3.17 -11.75 9.44
CA THR A 92 2.24 -10.62 9.53
C THR A 92 2.88 -9.29 9.13
N LEU A 93 4.20 -9.13 9.26
CA LEU A 93 4.93 -7.92 8.88
C LEU A 93 5.07 -7.78 7.35
N THR A 94 4.98 -8.89 6.63
CA THR A 94 5.12 -8.96 5.16
C THR A 94 3.81 -9.30 4.44
N SER A 95 2.69 -9.41 5.18
CA SER A 95 1.34 -9.70 4.65
C SER A 95 0.43 -8.48 4.78
N LYS A 96 0.96 -7.31 4.51
CA LYS A 96 0.31 -6.00 4.65
C LYS A 96 0.12 -5.36 3.29
N VAL A 97 -0.99 -4.66 3.14
CA VAL A 97 -1.33 -3.96 1.90
C VAL A 97 -1.72 -2.52 2.21
N ALA A 98 -1.26 -1.60 1.39
CA ALA A 98 -1.71 -0.23 1.36
C ALA A 98 -2.50 0.02 0.07
N ILE A 99 -3.69 0.58 0.19
CA ILE A 99 -4.51 1.02 -0.95
C ILE A 99 -4.66 2.53 -0.83
N VAL A 100 -4.24 3.24 -1.87
CA VAL A 100 -4.17 4.70 -1.88
C VAL A 100 -5.01 5.23 -3.04
N SER A 101 -5.75 6.28 -2.81
CA SER A 101 -6.49 7.03 -3.84
C SER A 101 -6.42 8.52 -3.58
N LYS A 102 -6.79 9.32 -4.59
CA LYS A 102 -7.05 10.73 -4.34
C LYS A 102 -8.19 10.88 -3.34
N SER A 103 -8.06 11.81 -2.39
CA SER A 103 -9.08 11.99 -1.37
C SER A 103 -10.29 12.72 -1.90
N SER A 104 -11.47 12.30 -1.44
CA SER A 104 -12.72 13.06 -1.56
C SER A 104 -12.96 14.01 -0.38
N GLN A 105 -12.14 13.93 0.68
CA GLN A 105 -12.25 14.81 1.84
C GLN A 105 -11.61 16.16 1.53
N PRO A 106 -12.26 17.29 1.83
CA PRO A 106 -11.81 18.62 1.40
C PRO A 106 -10.43 19.01 1.97
N ASP A 107 -10.09 18.50 3.14
CA ASP A 107 -8.84 18.82 3.84
C ASP A 107 -7.74 17.76 3.70
N CYS A 108 -7.92 16.78 2.80
CA CYS A 108 -6.97 15.70 2.58
C CYS A 108 -6.57 15.61 1.11
N ASP A 109 -5.35 15.17 0.87
CA ASP A 109 -4.81 14.98 -0.48
C ASP A 109 -5.09 13.56 -0.97
N VAL A 110 -4.94 12.57 -0.09
CA VAL A 110 -5.12 11.16 -0.41
C VAL A 110 -5.87 10.42 0.69
N ASP A 111 -6.61 9.38 0.29
CA ASP A 111 -7.19 8.38 1.19
C ASP A 111 -6.23 7.19 1.27
N TYR A 112 -6.09 6.64 2.46
CA TYR A 112 -5.30 5.46 2.75
C TYR A 112 -6.16 4.42 3.46
N LEU A 113 -6.35 3.26 2.82
CA LEU A 113 -6.94 2.07 3.41
C LEU A 113 -5.84 1.03 3.65
N PHE A 114 -5.66 0.65 4.90
CA PHE A 114 -4.81 -0.46 5.30
C PHE A 114 -5.60 -1.78 5.26
N ALA A 115 -4.97 -2.84 4.74
CA ALA A 115 -5.49 -4.18 4.82
C ALA A 115 -4.43 -5.17 5.34
N GLN A 116 -4.77 -5.95 6.35
CA GLN A 116 -3.99 -7.07 6.83
C GLN A 116 -4.49 -8.34 6.15
N VAL A 117 -3.63 -9.01 5.41
CA VAL A 117 -3.93 -10.31 4.81
C VAL A 117 -3.48 -11.43 5.75
N GLY A 118 -4.29 -12.45 5.90
CA GLY A 118 -3.99 -13.60 6.76
C GLY A 118 -2.80 -14.40 6.24
N VAL A 119 -1.97 -14.93 7.14
CA VAL A 119 -0.89 -15.87 6.80
C VAL A 119 -1.45 -17.28 6.80
N GLY A 120 -1.40 -17.97 5.66
CA GLY A 120 -2.03 -19.29 5.50
C GLY A 120 -3.56 -19.27 5.63
N GLN A 121 -4.17 -18.10 5.49
CA GLN A 121 -5.61 -17.89 5.63
C GLN A 121 -6.11 -17.00 4.49
N LYS A 122 -7.19 -17.42 3.83
CA LYS A 122 -7.85 -16.64 2.79
C LYS A 122 -8.75 -15.57 3.41
N SER A 123 -8.15 -14.62 4.11
CA SER A 123 -8.85 -13.54 4.80
C SER A 123 -8.15 -12.20 4.63
N VAL A 124 -8.95 -11.15 4.56
CA VAL A 124 -8.49 -9.76 4.57
C VAL A 124 -9.20 -9.03 5.70
N ASP A 125 -8.43 -8.37 6.56
CA ASP A 125 -8.97 -7.55 7.65
C ASP A 125 -8.61 -6.07 7.43
N THR A 126 -9.62 -5.24 7.26
CA THR A 126 -9.50 -3.79 7.09
C THR A 126 -9.87 -3.00 8.34
N ARG A 127 -10.10 -3.66 9.48
CA ARG A 127 -10.41 -2.99 10.75
C ARG A 127 -9.17 -2.41 11.43
N PRO A 128 -8.00 -3.09 11.45
CA PRO A 128 -6.82 -2.55 12.12
C PRO A 128 -6.24 -1.38 11.35
N ASN A 129 -5.35 -0.64 12.01
CA ASN A 129 -4.51 0.40 11.43
C ASN A 129 -3.04 -0.01 11.47
N CYS A 130 -2.22 0.54 10.58
CA CYS A 130 -0.78 0.29 10.56
C CYS A 130 0.01 1.58 10.32
N GLY A 131 0.64 2.10 11.37
CA GLY A 131 1.49 3.28 11.28
C GLY A 131 2.73 3.06 10.40
N ASN A 132 3.30 1.85 10.40
CA ASN A 132 4.43 1.54 9.54
C ASN A 132 4.05 1.64 8.06
N MET A 133 2.94 1.02 7.63
CA MET A 133 2.49 1.12 6.24
C MET A 133 2.14 2.57 5.86
N LEU A 134 1.57 3.33 6.79
CA LEU A 134 1.25 4.75 6.59
C LEU A 134 2.50 5.58 6.21
N SER A 135 3.68 5.26 6.77
CA SER A 135 4.90 6.00 6.44
C SER A 135 5.29 5.91 4.96
N GLY A 136 4.87 4.86 4.26
CA GLY A 136 5.07 4.69 2.82
C GLY A 136 4.04 5.39 1.94
N VAL A 137 2.92 5.86 2.53
CA VAL A 137 1.80 6.41 1.73
C VAL A 137 2.19 7.71 1.04
N ALA A 138 2.83 8.63 1.74
CA ALA A 138 3.19 9.92 1.17
C ALA A 138 4.24 9.81 0.04
N PRO A 139 5.36 9.07 0.20
CA PRO A 139 6.28 8.81 -0.91
C PRO A 139 5.58 8.16 -2.10
N PHE A 140 4.76 7.13 -1.87
CA PHE A 140 4.00 6.47 -2.92
C PHE A 140 3.06 7.44 -3.65
N ALA A 141 2.32 8.27 -2.92
CA ALA A 141 1.38 9.24 -3.50
C ALA A 141 2.08 10.28 -4.39
N ILE A 142 3.26 10.74 -3.98
CA ILE A 142 4.08 11.67 -4.75
C ILE A 142 4.58 11.00 -6.04
N GLU A 143 5.13 9.80 -5.94
CA GLU A 143 5.67 9.08 -7.11
C GLU A 143 4.60 8.65 -8.10
N GLN A 144 3.39 8.35 -7.62
CA GLN A 144 2.25 8.06 -8.50
C GLN A 144 1.55 9.32 -9.02
N GLY A 145 2.06 10.52 -8.70
CA GLY A 145 1.52 11.78 -9.21
C GLY A 145 0.18 12.20 -8.58
N LEU A 146 -0.23 11.59 -7.47
CA LEU A 146 -1.44 12.01 -6.75
C LEU A 146 -1.25 13.36 -6.05
N VAL A 147 -0.02 13.65 -5.62
CA VAL A 147 0.38 14.87 -4.94
C VAL A 147 1.63 15.43 -5.61
N PRO A 148 1.62 16.70 -6.05
CA PRO A 148 2.82 17.33 -6.60
C PRO A 148 3.88 17.51 -5.51
N ALA A 149 5.10 17.12 -5.81
CA ALA A 149 6.22 17.37 -4.91
C ALA A 149 6.63 18.85 -4.91
N ARG A 150 7.11 19.33 -3.76
CA ARG A 150 7.81 20.61 -3.61
C ARG A 150 9.29 20.33 -3.41
N ASP A 151 10.14 21.29 -3.79
CA ASP A 151 11.56 21.17 -3.45
C ASP A 151 11.77 21.30 -1.93
N GLY A 152 12.65 20.47 -1.38
CA GLY A 152 12.97 20.40 0.03
C GLY A 152 12.06 19.46 0.82
N GLU A 153 10.83 19.83 1.09
CA GLU A 153 9.87 19.04 1.86
C GLU A 153 8.47 19.10 1.27
N THR A 154 7.80 17.96 1.27
CA THR A 154 6.39 17.86 0.85
C THR A 154 5.57 17.24 1.98
N THR A 155 4.57 17.95 2.45
CA THR A 155 3.58 17.41 3.39
C THR A 155 2.37 16.92 2.62
N VAL A 156 2.02 15.65 2.83
CA VAL A 156 0.83 14.98 2.28
C VAL A 156 -0.20 14.80 3.39
N ARG A 157 -1.40 15.31 3.18
CA ARG A 157 -2.53 15.19 4.10
C ARG A 157 -3.27 13.90 3.79
N VAL A 158 -3.08 12.91 4.64
CA VAL A 158 -3.64 11.56 4.46
C VAL A 158 -4.90 11.40 5.28
N PHE A 159 -6.01 11.03 4.66
CA PHE A 159 -7.18 10.52 5.35
C PHE A 159 -7.03 9.01 5.56
N ASN A 160 -6.88 8.60 6.79
CA ASN A 160 -6.84 7.18 7.16
C ASN A 160 -8.27 6.65 7.25
N VAL A 161 -8.64 5.82 6.30
CA VAL A 161 -10.00 5.25 6.19
C VAL A 161 -10.33 4.32 7.36
N ASN A 162 -9.33 3.56 7.85
CA ASN A 162 -9.51 2.61 8.95
C ASN A 162 -9.89 3.32 10.27
N THR A 163 -9.27 4.46 10.55
CA THR A 163 -9.47 5.22 11.79
C THR A 163 -10.34 6.45 11.61
N ARG A 164 -10.71 6.78 10.37
CA ARG A 164 -11.45 8.01 10.00
C ARG A 164 -10.78 9.27 10.55
N SER A 165 -9.46 9.34 10.45
CA SER A 165 -8.67 10.47 10.95
C SER A 165 -7.73 10.99 9.88
N ARG A 166 -7.47 12.30 9.92
CA ARG A 166 -6.46 12.96 9.11
C ARG A 166 -5.09 12.85 9.80
N ILE A 167 -4.08 12.55 9.00
CA ILE A 167 -2.68 12.48 9.43
C ILE A 167 -1.85 13.22 8.40
N ASP A 168 -1.03 14.14 8.84
CA ASP A 168 -0.11 14.88 7.97
C ASP A 168 1.24 14.16 7.99
N VAL A 169 1.73 13.76 6.81
CA VAL A 169 2.98 13.03 6.61
C VAL A 169 3.93 13.91 5.82
N THR A 170 5.04 14.30 6.41
CA THR A 170 6.06 15.11 5.73
C THR A 170 7.19 14.22 5.22
N VAL A 171 7.55 14.38 3.96
CA VAL A 171 8.59 13.64 3.23
C VAL A 171 9.64 14.63 2.75
N GLN A 172 10.92 14.26 2.89
CA GLN A 172 12.02 14.98 2.27
C GLN A 172 11.97 14.78 0.77
N THR A 173 11.88 15.85 0.01
CA THR A 173 11.73 15.85 -1.45
C THR A 173 12.76 16.78 -2.11
N PRO A 174 14.08 16.53 -1.96
CA PRO A 174 15.09 17.32 -2.62
C PRO A 174 14.92 17.24 -4.14
N ALA A 175 15.01 18.39 -4.80
CA ALA A 175 14.78 18.55 -6.24
C ALA A 175 13.39 18.03 -6.70
N GLY A 176 12.38 18.07 -5.82
CA GLY A 176 11.02 17.66 -6.16
C GLY A 176 10.81 16.14 -6.26
N HIS A 177 11.73 15.34 -5.74
CA HIS A 177 11.60 13.87 -5.70
C HIS A 177 11.70 13.36 -4.26
N PRO A 178 10.92 12.34 -3.87
CA PRO A 178 11.12 11.71 -2.57
C PRO A 178 12.57 11.25 -2.41
N ALA A 179 13.20 11.62 -1.29
CA ALA A 179 14.56 11.21 -1.05
C ALA A 179 14.65 9.68 -1.03
N SER A 180 15.35 9.11 -2.01
CA SER A 180 15.69 7.69 -2.00
C SER A 180 16.66 7.47 -0.83
N GLY A 181 16.26 6.67 0.16
CA GLY A 181 17.09 6.35 1.31
C GLY A 181 18.32 5.57 0.89
N GLY A 182 19.40 6.26 0.61
CA GLY A 182 20.73 5.66 0.55
C GLY A 182 21.15 5.23 1.95
N ALA A 183 21.60 3.99 2.10
CA ALA A 183 22.23 3.49 3.32
C ALA A 183 23.42 4.38 3.69
N GLY A 184 23.32 5.06 4.80
CA GLY A 184 24.38 5.91 5.36
C GLY A 184 24.06 6.17 6.83
N GLY A 185 24.04 5.10 7.62
CA GLY A 185 24.11 5.22 9.06
C GLY A 185 25.52 5.64 9.44
N GLN A 186 25.68 6.81 10.03
CA GLN A 186 26.76 7.02 10.98
C GLN A 186 26.13 7.12 12.36
N ALA A 187 26.69 6.33 13.26
CA ALA A 187 26.39 6.23 14.68
C ALA A 187 26.49 7.58 15.40
#